data_411544f034f106a7d3fb64df5e3f47dd
#
_entry.id   411544f034f106a7d3fb64df5e3f47dd
#
_cell.length_a   1.000
_cell.length_b   1.000
_cell.length_c   1.000
_cell.angle_alpha   90.00
_cell.angle_beta   90.00
_cell.angle_gamma   90.00
#
_symmetry.space_group_name_H-M   'P 1'
#
loop_
_entity.id
_entity.type
_entity.pdbx_description
1 polymer ?
#
loop_
_entity_poly.entity_id
_entity_poly.type
_entity_poly.pdbx_seq_one_letter_code
_entity_poly.pdbx_strand_id
1 'polypeptide(L)'
;APSLVGSEMCIRDSPVTEGLYKKPTVVNNVETLAAATGILLNGAEKFSSIGNKKSAGTKLVCLDSFFNKPGVYEIDMGTPMKKIFEEFGGGLKEEVKAFQIGGPLGGVVPVKEIEKLNLDFQEFTAAGFMLGHASVVSIPKNFSMAEYIHHLFEFSAEESCGKCFPGRLGSYRGKEMFDQLKKGTSKIPLKLLNELLITMKKGCLCALCGAIPTPIMNILKYFGDEMKNDILKDN
;
A
#
# COMPACT_ATOMS: atom_id res chain seq x y z
N ALA A 1 -8.95 -2.36 17.97
CA ALA A 1 -7.62 -2.26 18.58
C ALA A 1 -6.83 -1.20 17.81
N PRO A 2 -6.11 -0.28 18.47
CA PRO A 2 -5.25 0.64 17.76
C PRO A 2 -4.24 -0.18 16.95
N SER A 3 -4.06 0.21 15.67
CA SER A 3 -3.11 -0.43 14.80
C SER A 3 -1.72 -0.33 15.42
N LEU A 4 -1.14 -1.46 15.78
CA LEU A 4 0.22 -1.55 16.35
C LEU A 4 1.31 -1.28 15.31
N VAL A 5 0.94 -1.04 14.05
CA VAL A 5 1.89 -0.89 12.95
C VAL A 5 2.38 0.55 12.87
N GLY A 6 3.56 0.78 13.35
CA GLY A 6 4.33 2.02 13.16
C GLY A 6 4.29 3.01 14.32
N SER A 7 3.12 3.38 14.88
CA SER A 7 3.05 4.39 15.92
C SER A 7 3.62 3.91 17.28
N GLU A 8 3.30 2.71 17.70
CA GLU A 8 3.79 2.16 18.96
C GLU A 8 5.27 1.80 18.92
N MET A 9 5.79 1.33 17.79
CA MET A 9 7.22 1.04 17.62
C MET A 9 8.11 2.30 17.76
N CYS A 10 7.55 3.48 17.48
CA CYS A 10 8.28 4.74 17.59
C CYS A 10 8.14 5.42 18.96
N ILE A 11 7.09 5.10 19.71
CA ILE A 11 6.73 5.79 20.97
C ILE A 11 7.15 4.97 22.20
N ARG A 12 7.07 3.65 22.11
CA ARG A 12 7.45 2.73 23.20
C ARG A 12 8.90 2.30 23.07
N ASP A 13 9.46 1.83 24.18
CA ASP A 13 10.78 1.20 24.20
C ASP A 13 10.84 0.04 23.19
N SER A 14 12.01 -0.11 22.59
CA SER A 14 12.20 -1.14 21.56
C SER A 14 11.86 -2.53 22.11
N PRO A 15 10.99 -3.33 21.47
CA PRO A 15 10.74 -4.72 21.88
C PRO A 15 12.00 -5.59 21.96
N VAL A 16 13.05 -5.18 21.24
CA VAL A 16 14.36 -5.84 21.29
C VAL A 16 15.00 -5.71 22.67
N THR A 17 14.72 -4.61 23.37
CA THR A 17 15.24 -4.39 24.73
C THR A 17 14.26 -4.91 25.77
N GLU A 18 12.99 -4.52 25.68
CA GLU A 18 11.95 -4.89 26.62
C GLU A 18 10.60 -5.04 25.90
N GLY A 19 10.15 -6.28 25.68
CA GLY A 19 8.88 -6.59 25.03
C GLY A 19 7.98 -7.44 25.92
N LEU A 20 7.52 -8.60 25.41
CA LEU A 20 6.63 -9.51 26.12
C LEU A 20 7.28 -10.02 27.42
N TYR A 21 6.53 -9.96 28.50
CA TYR A 21 7.00 -10.31 29.85
C TYR A 21 8.27 -9.55 30.31
N LYS A 22 8.45 -8.32 29.84
CA LYS A 22 9.64 -7.51 30.10
C LYS A 22 10.95 -8.17 29.66
N LYS A 23 10.89 -8.93 28.57
CA LYS A 23 12.05 -9.62 27.99
C LYS A 23 12.28 -9.20 26.55
N PRO A 24 13.52 -9.30 26.04
CA PRO A 24 13.78 -9.09 24.60
C PRO A 24 12.84 -9.95 23.77
N THR A 25 12.15 -9.32 22.82
CA THR A 25 11.08 -9.95 22.03
C THR A 25 11.26 -9.66 20.56
N VAL A 26 11.22 -10.72 19.75
CA VAL A 26 11.19 -10.63 18.29
C VAL A 26 9.76 -10.36 17.84
N VAL A 27 9.59 -9.34 16.97
CA VAL A 27 8.31 -9.00 16.37
C VAL A 27 8.35 -9.33 14.88
N ASN A 28 7.44 -10.17 14.43
CA ASN A 28 7.30 -10.56 13.03
C ASN A 28 5.85 -10.45 12.57
N ASN A 29 5.66 -10.36 11.23
CA ASN A 29 4.34 -10.44 10.63
C ASN A 29 3.69 -11.80 10.95
N VAL A 30 2.39 -11.81 11.22
CA VAL A 30 1.65 -13.03 11.59
C VAL A 30 1.68 -14.09 10.49
N GLU A 31 1.64 -13.70 9.23
CA GLU A 31 1.75 -14.62 8.09
C GLU A 31 3.14 -15.28 8.05
N THR A 32 4.20 -14.51 8.35
CA THR A 32 5.56 -15.06 8.51
C THR A 32 5.65 -16.11 9.62
N LEU A 33 5.03 -15.83 10.77
CA LEU A 33 5.03 -16.79 11.90
C LEU A 33 4.24 -18.05 11.57
N ALA A 34 3.11 -17.92 10.88
CA ALA A 34 2.31 -19.05 10.42
C ALA A 34 3.09 -19.91 9.39
N ALA A 35 3.73 -19.25 8.41
CA ALA A 35 4.56 -19.92 7.41
C ALA A 35 5.76 -20.64 8.05
N ALA A 36 6.43 -20.00 9.03
CA ALA A 36 7.54 -20.63 9.76
C ALA A 36 7.12 -21.93 10.45
N THR A 37 5.94 -21.94 11.09
CA THR A 37 5.38 -23.15 11.70
C THR A 37 5.13 -24.23 10.65
N GLY A 38 4.56 -23.90 9.51
CA GLY A 38 4.34 -24.81 8.39
C GLY A 38 5.66 -25.39 7.83
N ILE A 39 6.70 -24.57 7.73
CA ILE A 39 8.04 -24.99 7.27
C ILE A 39 8.67 -25.95 8.26
N LEU A 40 8.59 -25.69 9.56
CA LEU A 40 9.13 -26.58 10.59
C LEU A 40 8.46 -27.96 10.60
N LEU A 41 7.16 -28.02 10.35
CA LEU A 41 6.38 -29.25 10.32
C LEU A 41 6.55 -30.04 9.03
N ASN A 42 6.65 -29.39 7.89
CA ASN A 42 6.60 -30.03 6.56
C ASN A 42 7.94 -30.03 5.81
N GLY A 43 8.95 -29.31 6.31
CA GLY A 43 10.27 -29.18 5.70
C GLY A 43 10.38 -27.98 4.73
N ALA A 44 11.59 -27.46 4.65
CA ALA A 44 11.89 -26.28 3.82
C ALA A 44 11.78 -26.56 2.31
N GLU A 45 12.11 -27.79 1.89
CA GLU A 45 12.02 -28.20 0.47
C GLU A 45 10.59 -28.15 -0.05
N LYS A 46 9.62 -28.62 0.76
CA LYS A 46 8.21 -28.55 0.39
C LYS A 46 7.73 -27.12 0.24
N PHE A 47 8.12 -26.21 1.14
CA PHE A 47 7.75 -24.81 1.04
C PHE A 47 8.40 -24.14 -0.17
N SER A 48 9.68 -24.39 -0.43
CA SER A 48 10.41 -23.81 -1.56
C SER A 48 9.98 -24.35 -2.92
N SER A 49 9.29 -25.48 -2.97
CA SER A 49 8.70 -26.04 -4.21
C SER A 49 7.40 -25.34 -4.63
N ILE A 50 6.79 -24.58 -3.74
CA ILE A 50 5.59 -23.78 -4.02
C ILE A 50 6.02 -22.38 -4.47
N GLY A 51 5.30 -21.81 -5.44
CA GLY A 51 5.61 -20.48 -5.96
C GLY A 51 6.70 -20.50 -7.04
N ASN A 52 7.46 -19.40 -7.13
CA ASN A 52 8.54 -19.27 -8.10
C ASN A 52 9.92 -19.20 -7.41
N LYS A 53 11.01 -19.27 -8.21
CA LYS A 53 12.40 -19.28 -7.68
C LYS A 53 12.77 -18.03 -6.86
N LYS A 54 12.09 -16.91 -7.08
CA LYS A 54 12.39 -15.63 -6.41
C LYS A 54 11.47 -15.38 -5.22
N SER A 55 10.26 -15.93 -5.26
CA SER A 55 9.22 -15.77 -4.25
C SER A 55 8.59 -17.14 -4.00
N ALA A 56 9.13 -17.87 -3.02
CA ALA A 56 8.62 -19.18 -2.66
C ALA A 56 7.43 -19.08 -1.70
N GLY A 57 6.62 -20.13 -1.69
CA GLY A 57 5.47 -20.28 -0.80
C GLY A 57 4.20 -19.65 -1.37
N THR A 58 3.28 -19.40 -0.46
CA THR A 58 1.95 -18.82 -0.74
C THR A 58 1.83 -17.42 -0.17
N LYS A 59 0.78 -16.71 -0.60
CA LYS A 59 0.39 -15.41 -0.08
C LYS A 59 -1.12 -15.34 0.10
N LEU A 60 -1.57 -14.77 1.21
CA LEU A 60 -2.98 -14.45 1.39
C LEU A 60 -3.33 -13.20 0.58
N VAL A 61 -4.27 -13.34 -0.35
CA VAL A 61 -4.81 -12.25 -1.17
C VAL A 61 -6.25 -11.98 -0.73
N CYS A 62 -6.53 -10.76 -0.33
CA CYS A 62 -7.88 -10.34 0.04
C CYS A 62 -8.50 -9.55 -1.12
N LEU A 63 -9.62 -10.04 -1.66
CA LEU A 63 -10.41 -9.40 -2.71
C LEU A 63 -11.63 -8.72 -2.11
N ASP A 64 -11.86 -7.47 -2.46
CA ASP A 64 -12.95 -6.66 -1.92
C ASP A 64 -14.32 -6.99 -2.50
N SER A 65 -15.34 -6.24 -2.10
CA SER A 65 -16.73 -6.44 -2.49
C SER A 65 -17.04 -6.14 -3.97
N PHE A 66 -16.12 -5.54 -4.70
CA PHE A 66 -16.25 -5.33 -6.15
C PHE A 66 -16.08 -6.60 -6.97
N PHE A 67 -15.45 -7.63 -6.40
CA PHE A 67 -15.39 -8.93 -7.05
C PHE A 67 -16.69 -9.71 -6.85
N ASN A 68 -17.02 -10.58 -7.82
CA ASN A 68 -18.18 -11.48 -7.72
C ASN A 68 -18.04 -12.45 -6.54
N LYS A 69 -16.81 -12.85 -6.23
CA LYS A 69 -16.44 -13.72 -5.11
C LYS A 69 -15.45 -12.99 -4.21
N PRO A 70 -15.92 -12.07 -3.34
CA PRO A 70 -15.05 -11.41 -2.38
C PRO A 70 -14.59 -12.40 -1.31
N GLY A 71 -13.39 -12.21 -0.78
CA GLY A 71 -12.86 -13.07 0.28
C GLY A 71 -11.35 -13.07 0.38
N VAL A 72 -10.82 -13.95 1.22
CA VAL A 72 -9.39 -14.16 1.40
C VAL A 72 -9.02 -15.51 0.79
N TYR A 73 -8.02 -15.49 -0.08
CA TYR A 73 -7.56 -16.65 -0.83
C TYR A 73 -6.08 -16.87 -0.57
N GLU A 74 -5.70 -18.11 -0.29
CA GLU A 74 -4.30 -18.51 -0.27
C GLU A 74 -3.86 -18.88 -1.68
N ILE A 75 -2.89 -18.15 -2.21
CA ILE A 75 -2.46 -18.21 -3.61
C ILE A 75 -0.95 -18.44 -3.68
N ASP A 76 -0.52 -19.34 -4.56
CA ASP A 76 0.90 -19.57 -4.82
C ASP A 76 1.56 -18.31 -5.36
N MET A 77 2.71 -17.96 -4.82
CA MET A 77 3.52 -16.86 -5.34
C MET A 77 3.87 -17.10 -6.82
N GLY A 78 3.88 -16.03 -7.60
CA GLY A 78 4.08 -16.09 -9.05
C GLY A 78 2.81 -16.32 -9.87
N THR A 79 1.65 -16.51 -9.24
CA THR A 79 0.38 -16.61 -9.95
C THR A 79 0.04 -15.28 -10.64
N PRO A 80 -0.37 -15.26 -11.94
CA PRO A 80 -0.77 -14.04 -12.61
C PRO A 80 -1.95 -13.35 -11.91
N MET A 81 -1.85 -12.03 -11.68
CA MET A 81 -2.91 -11.25 -11.03
C MET A 81 -4.23 -11.34 -11.79
N LYS A 82 -4.18 -11.37 -13.13
CA LYS A 82 -5.36 -11.59 -13.97
C LYS A 82 -6.08 -12.89 -13.62
N LYS A 83 -5.34 -14.01 -13.49
CA LYS A 83 -5.88 -15.30 -13.10
C LYS A 83 -6.54 -15.24 -11.71
N ILE A 84 -5.90 -14.55 -10.76
CA ILE A 84 -6.45 -14.37 -9.41
C ILE A 84 -7.80 -13.65 -9.47
N PHE A 85 -7.90 -12.59 -10.25
CA PHE A 85 -9.11 -11.80 -10.37
C PHE A 85 -10.25 -12.52 -11.09
N GLU A 86 -9.93 -13.27 -12.16
CA GLU A 86 -10.92 -13.98 -12.97
C GLU A 86 -11.37 -15.31 -12.32
N GLU A 87 -10.45 -16.16 -11.91
CA GLU A 87 -10.78 -17.52 -11.43
C GLU A 87 -11.22 -17.51 -9.96
N PHE A 88 -10.42 -16.87 -9.07
CA PHE A 88 -10.72 -16.82 -7.64
C PHE A 88 -11.75 -15.74 -7.32
N GLY A 89 -11.55 -14.52 -7.84
CA GLY A 89 -12.46 -13.40 -7.66
C GLY A 89 -13.76 -13.48 -8.46
N GLY A 90 -13.80 -14.34 -9.49
CA GLY A 90 -14.96 -14.49 -10.38
C GLY A 90 -15.21 -13.27 -11.27
N GLY A 91 -14.19 -12.42 -11.49
CA GLY A 91 -14.29 -11.16 -12.20
C GLY A 91 -14.93 -10.04 -11.37
N LEU A 92 -14.99 -8.86 -11.96
CA LEU A 92 -15.53 -7.64 -11.33
C LEU A 92 -17.02 -7.47 -11.62
N LYS A 93 -17.76 -6.93 -10.66
CA LYS A 93 -19.19 -6.56 -10.80
C LYS A 93 -19.39 -5.25 -11.55
N GLU A 94 -18.43 -4.33 -11.44
CA GLU A 94 -18.50 -3.00 -12.00
C GLU A 94 -17.14 -2.59 -12.59
N GLU A 95 -17.14 -1.57 -13.45
CA GLU A 95 -15.91 -1.04 -14.04
C GLU A 95 -15.05 -0.32 -12.99
N VAL A 96 -13.80 -0.71 -12.91
CA VAL A 96 -12.77 -0.08 -12.09
C VAL A 96 -11.67 0.50 -12.98
N LYS A 97 -10.99 1.54 -12.51
CA LYS A 97 -9.86 2.14 -13.23
C LYS A 97 -8.50 1.74 -12.67
N ALA A 98 -8.47 1.37 -11.39
CA ALA A 98 -7.25 0.95 -10.70
C ALA A 98 -7.57 0.09 -9.49
N PHE A 99 -6.52 -0.51 -8.96
CA PHE A 99 -6.55 -1.22 -7.68
C PHE A 99 -5.49 -0.64 -6.75
N GLN A 100 -5.84 -0.40 -5.50
CA GLN A 100 -4.87 -0.23 -4.44
C GLN A 100 -4.48 -1.62 -3.93
N ILE A 101 -3.21 -1.96 -4.05
CA ILE A 101 -2.68 -3.26 -3.63
C ILE A 101 -1.80 -3.08 -2.40
N GLY A 102 -2.04 -3.89 -1.36
CA GLY A 102 -1.19 -3.93 -0.18
C GLY A 102 -1.48 -2.89 0.90
N GLY A 103 -2.71 -2.36 0.91
CA GLY A 103 -3.18 -1.37 1.88
C GLY A 103 -2.86 0.07 1.49
N PRO A 104 -3.13 1.05 2.37
CA PRO A 104 -2.97 2.48 2.06
C PRO A 104 -1.54 2.88 1.66
N LEU A 105 -0.54 2.14 2.09
CA LEU A 105 0.87 2.34 1.75
C LEU A 105 1.30 1.62 0.48
N GLY A 106 0.44 0.76 -0.06
CA GLY A 106 0.71 -0.03 -1.26
C GLY A 106 0.60 0.79 -2.55
N GLY A 107 0.86 0.14 -3.69
CA GLY A 107 0.75 0.80 -4.99
C GLY A 107 -0.68 0.99 -5.46
N VAL A 108 -0.95 2.11 -6.14
CA VAL A 108 -2.15 2.28 -6.97
C VAL A 108 -1.82 1.82 -8.38
N VAL A 109 -2.37 0.68 -8.77
CA VAL A 109 -2.04 -0.03 -10.01
C VAL A 109 -3.20 0.10 -10.99
N PRO A 110 -3.02 0.74 -12.16
CA PRO A 110 -4.05 0.78 -13.20
C PRO A 110 -4.41 -0.62 -13.68
N VAL A 111 -5.66 -0.83 -14.10
CA VAL A 111 -6.13 -2.14 -14.62
C VAL A 111 -5.20 -2.68 -15.71
N LYS A 112 -4.78 -1.84 -16.65
CA LYS A 112 -3.88 -2.25 -17.75
C LYS A 112 -2.49 -2.72 -17.28
N GLU A 113 -2.02 -2.23 -16.15
CA GLU A 113 -0.73 -2.62 -15.58
C GLU A 113 -0.85 -3.88 -14.73
N ILE A 114 -1.93 -4.02 -13.94
CA ILE A 114 -2.12 -5.20 -13.08
C ILE A 114 -2.22 -6.50 -13.88
N GLU A 115 -2.80 -6.44 -15.07
CA GLU A 115 -2.94 -7.61 -15.95
C GLU A 115 -1.59 -8.18 -16.43
N LYS A 116 -0.51 -7.40 -16.33
CA LYS A 116 0.85 -7.78 -16.73
C LYS A 116 1.68 -8.32 -15.57
N LEU A 117 1.18 -8.22 -14.35
CA LEU A 117 1.92 -8.57 -13.12
C LEU A 117 1.52 -9.94 -12.61
N ASN A 118 2.50 -10.61 -12.03
CA ASN A 118 2.27 -11.80 -11.22
C ASN A 118 2.28 -11.43 -9.72
N LEU A 119 1.71 -12.26 -8.88
CA LEU A 119 1.75 -12.13 -7.42
C LEU A 119 3.20 -12.33 -6.94
N ASP A 120 4.03 -11.29 -7.07
CA ASP A 120 5.45 -11.35 -6.81
C ASP A 120 5.98 -10.00 -6.31
N PHE A 121 6.71 -10.00 -5.19
CA PHE A 121 7.24 -8.77 -4.60
C PHE A 121 8.23 -8.04 -5.50
N GLN A 122 9.06 -8.78 -6.22
CA GLN A 122 10.09 -8.19 -7.08
C GLN A 122 9.49 -7.61 -8.35
N GLU A 123 8.50 -8.29 -8.95
CA GLU A 123 7.80 -7.79 -10.12
C GLU A 123 7.05 -6.50 -9.83
N PHE A 124 6.30 -6.45 -8.71
CA PHE A 124 5.62 -5.23 -8.27
C PHE A 124 6.61 -4.09 -8.04
N THR A 125 7.72 -4.36 -7.35
CA THR A 125 8.76 -3.35 -7.11
C THR A 125 9.41 -2.87 -8.41
N ALA A 126 9.73 -3.76 -9.34
CA ALA A 126 10.31 -3.42 -10.64
C ALA A 126 9.35 -2.58 -11.51
N ALA A 127 8.04 -2.81 -11.38
CA ALA A 127 7.01 -2.01 -12.04
C ALA A 127 6.72 -0.65 -11.35
N GLY A 128 7.36 -0.38 -10.21
CA GLY A 128 7.19 0.86 -9.44
C GLY A 128 5.99 0.85 -8.51
N PHE A 129 5.49 -0.34 -8.15
CA PHE A 129 4.41 -0.56 -7.21
C PHE A 129 4.90 -1.30 -5.96
N MET A 130 4.02 -1.46 -4.98
CA MET A 130 4.28 -2.23 -3.77
C MET A 130 3.16 -3.26 -3.59
N LEU A 131 3.52 -4.54 -3.43
CA LEU A 131 2.56 -5.62 -3.18
C LEU A 131 2.03 -5.56 -1.73
N GLY A 132 2.89 -5.20 -0.77
CA GLY A 132 2.53 -5.12 0.64
C GLY A 132 1.95 -6.42 1.17
N HIS A 133 0.84 -6.33 1.88
CA HIS A 133 0.12 -7.50 2.40
C HIS A 133 -0.89 -8.11 1.40
N ALA A 134 -0.89 -7.65 0.15
CA ALA A 134 -1.70 -8.18 -0.96
C ALA A 134 -3.23 -8.08 -0.78
N SER A 135 -3.74 -7.16 0.04
CA SER A 135 -5.16 -6.78 -0.06
C SER A 135 -5.40 -5.98 -1.33
N VAL A 136 -6.53 -6.18 -1.95
CA VAL A 136 -6.95 -5.52 -3.18
C VAL A 136 -8.17 -4.66 -2.86
N VAL A 137 -8.05 -3.35 -3.06
CA VAL A 137 -9.15 -2.40 -2.96
C VAL A 137 -9.38 -1.82 -4.34
N SER A 138 -10.57 -2.04 -4.87
CA SER A 138 -10.97 -1.59 -6.20
C SER A 138 -11.31 -0.11 -6.20
N ILE A 139 -10.79 0.63 -7.16
CA ILE A 139 -11.11 2.05 -7.34
C ILE A 139 -12.08 2.20 -8.51
N PRO A 140 -13.37 2.56 -8.26
CA PRO A 140 -14.38 2.68 -9.30
C PRO A 140 -13.97 3.67 -10.38
N LYS A 141 -14.44 3.44 -11.62
CA LYS A 141 -14.12 4.30 -12.77
C LYS A 141 -14.41 5.77 -12.53
N ASN A 142 -15.51 6.08 -11.84
CA ASN A 142 -15.98 7.44 -11.61
C ASN A 142 -15.46 8.07 -10.31
N PHE A 143 -14.66 7.36 -9.51
CA PHE A 143 -14.13 7.90 -8.26
C PHE A 143 -13.01 8.90 -8.54
N SER A 144 -13.00 10.05 -7.86
CA SER A 144 -12.00 11.11 -8.06
C SER A 144 -10.62 10.69 -7.52
N MET A 145 -9.58 10.77 -8.35
CA MET A 145 -8.22 10.51 -7.90
C MET A 145 -7.68 11.61 -6.97
N ALA A 146 -8.15 12.83 -7.10
CA ALA A 146 -7.83 13.91 -6.15
C ALA A 146 -8.41 13.60 -4.76
N GLU A 147 -9.65 13.10 -4.70
CA GLU A 147 -10.27 12.67 -3.45
C GLU A 147 -9.55 11.45 -2.85
N TYR A 148 -9.06 10.54 -3.69
CA TYR A 148 -8.28 9.40 -3.24
C TYR A 148 -6.94 9.82 -2.61
N ILE A 149 -6.22 10.77 -3.21
CA ILE A 149 -5.00 11.35 -2.62
C ILE A 149 -5.30 12.03 -1.29
N HIS A 150 -6.42 12.78 -1.21
CA HIS A 150 -6.85 13.38 0.04
C HIS A 150 -6.99 12.33 1.14
N HIS A 151 -7.71 11.23 0.85
CA HIS A 151 -7.89 10.12 1.80
C HIS A 151 -6.56 9.49 2.24
N LEU A 152 -5.60 9.31 1.33
CA LEU A 152 -4.28 8.77 1.67
C LEU A 152 -3.51 9.70 2.63
N PHE A 153 -3.56 11.00 2.42
CA PHE A 153 -2.95 11.97 3.33
C PHE A 153 -3.69 12.06 4.66
N GLU A 154 -5.02 12.01 4.66
CA GLU A 154 -5.84 12.00 5.87
C GLU A 154 -5.50 10.78 6.74
N PHE A 155 -5.51 9.57 6.16
CA PHE A 155 -5.07 8.36 6.82
C PHE A 155 -3.66 8.51 7.41
N SER A 156 -2.71 9.04 6.61
CA SER A 156 -1.33 9.23 7.07
C SER A 156 -1.22 10.25 8.21
N ALA A 157 -2.06 11.30 8.20
CA ALA A 157 -2.07 12.31 9.25
C ALA A 157 -2.63 11.76 10.58
N GLU A 158 -3.68 10.95 10.51
CA GLU A 158 -4.33 10.33 11.66
C GLU A 158 -3.46 9.24 12.30
N GLU A 159 -2.79 8.42 11.47
CA GLU A 159 -1.97 7.30 11.92
C GLU A 159 -0.50 7.69 12.22
N SER A 160 -0.10 8.91 11.95
CA SER A 160 1.27 9.37 12.21
C SER A 160 1.57 9.43 13.70
N CYS A 161 2.63 8.74 14.13
CA CYS A 161 3.10 8.80 15.51
C CYS A 161 3.66 10.18 15.92
N GLY A 162 3.85 11.12 14.98
CA GLY A 162 4.35 12.46 15.21
C GLY A 162 5.84 12.59 15.52
N LYS A 163 6.63 11.51 15.57
CA LYS A 163 8.04 11.54 15.98
C LYS A 163 8.94 12.28 14.99
N CYS A 164 8.84 11.97 13.70
CA CYS A 164 9.65 12.62 12.68
C CYS A 164 8.92 13.78 12.01
N PHE A 165 9.65 14.86 11.69
CA PHE A 165 9.08 16.04 11.04
C PHE A 165 8.36 15.75 9.73
N PRO A 166 8.95 15.01 8.75
CA PRO A 166 8.27 14.76 7.50
C PRO A 166 7.00 13.95 7.68
N GLY A 167 6.96 13.00 8.62
CA GLY A 167 5.75 12.24 8.93
C GLY A 167 4.67 13.10 9.58
N ARG A 168 5.04 13.87 10.61
CA ARG A 168 4.11 14.69 11.38
C ARG A 168 3.56 15.87 10.56
N LEU A 169 4.45 16.68 9.99
CA LEU A 169 4.05 17.90 9.27
C LEU A 169 3.70 17.62 7.82
N GLY A 170 4.41 16.66 7.18
CA GLY A 170 4.19 16.36 5.78
C GLY A 170 2.82 15.74 5.49
N SER A 171 2.36 14.81 6.34
CA SER A 171 1.02 14.23 6.18
C SER A 171 -0.09 15.27 6.37
N TYR A 172 0.03 16.12 7.41
CA TYR A 172 -0.90 17.22 7.62
C TYR A 172 -0.87 18.25 6.48
N ARG A 173 0.32 18.61 6.00
CA ARG A 173 0.43 19.56 4.89
C ARG A 173 -0.18 19.01 3.61
N GLY A 174 0.05 17.73 3.32
CA GLY A 174 -0.59 17.06 2.19
C GLY A 174 -2.11 17.09 2.33
N LYS A 175 -2.67 16.69 3.49
CA LYS A 175 -4.10 16.75 3.76
C LYS A 175 -4.65 18.17 3.56
N GLU A 176 -4.01 19.17 4.14
CA GLU A 176 -4.42 20.58 4.04
C GLU A 176 -4.48 21.09 2.59
N MET A 177 -3.50 20.73 1.75
CA MET A 177 -3.49 21.09 0.33
C MET A 177 -4.74 20.53 -0.38
N PHE A 178 -5.10 19.28 -0.13
CA PHE A 178 -6.28 18.67 -0.75
C PHE A 178 -7.59 19.10 -0.09
N ASP A 179 -7.61 19.47 1.19
CA ASP A 179 -8.75 20.15 1.83
C ASP A 179 -9.07 21.50 1.15
N GLN A 180 -8.03 22.28 0.83
CA GLN A 180 -8.18 23.55 0.12
C GLN A 180 -8.68 23.34 -1.30
N LEU A 181 -8.21 22.32 -2.00
CA LEU A 181 -8.73 21.93 -3.31
C LEU A 181 -10.22 21.59 -3.24
N LYS A 182 -10.62 20.73 -2.29
CA LYS A 182 -12.00 20.31 -2.08
C LYS A 182 -12.95 21.48 -1.76
N LYS A 183 -12.45 22.49 -1.03
CA LYS A 183 -13.18 23.74 -0.76
C LYS A 183 -13.18 24.72 -1.95
N GLY A 184 -12.48 24.43 -3.03
CA GLY A 184 -12.34 25.33 -4.19
C GLY A 184 -11.53 26.60 -3.92
N THR A 185 -10.79 26.65 -2.81
CA THR A 185 -10.04 27.85 -2.40
C THR A 185 -8.63 27.92 -3.02
N SER A 186 -8.05 26.78 -3.41
CA SER A 186 -6.73 26.74 -4.02
C SER A 186 -6.59 25.52 -4.93
N LYS A 187 -5.83 25.67 -6.00
CA LYS A 187 -5.31 24.56 -6.78
C LYS A 187 -4.00 24.06 -6.17
N ILE A 188 -3.60 22.85 -6.52
CA ILE A 188 -2.39 22.22 -5.96
C ILE A 188 -1.17 22.57 -6.81
N PRO A 189 -0.15 23.26 -6.26
CA PRO A 189 1.12 23.49 -6.95
C PRO A 189 1.87 22.16 -7.09
N LEU A 190 2.06 21.67 -8.32
CA LEU A 190 2.67 20.37 -8.59
C LEU A 190 4.10 20.27 -8.03
N LYS A 191 4.89 21.33 -8.17
CA LYS A 191 6.25 21.40 -7.63
C LYS A 191 6.26 21.19 -6.12
N LEU A 192 5.42 21.95 -5.39
CA LEU A 192 5.33 21.84 -3.93
C LEU A 192 4.88 20.45 -3.50
N LEU A 193 3.90 19.86 -4.19
CA LEU A 193 3.46 18.49 -3.92
C LEU A 193 4.60 17.49 -4.13
N ASN A 194 5.34 17.58 -5.23
CA ASN A 194 6.47 16.70 -5.50
C ASN A 194 7.59 16.86 -4.46
N GLU A 195 7.93 18.08 -4.07
CA GLU A 195 8.92 18.36 -3.01
C GLU A 195 8.48 17.75 -1.67
N LEU A 196 7.21 17.87 -1.33
CA LEU A 196 6.62 17.25 -0.14
C LEU A 196 6.75 15.73 -0.18
N LEU A 197 6.35 15.09 -1.29
CA LEU A 197 6.42 13.65 -1.46
C LEU A 197 7.86 13.14 -1.39
N ILE A 198 8.81 13.83 -2.02
CA ILE A 198 10.24 13.47 -1.98
C ILE A 198 10.79 13.61 -0.55
N THR A 199 10.40 14.68 0.15
CA THR A 199 10.83 14.92 1.54
C THR A 199 10.29 13.83 2.48
N MET A 200 9.02 13.45 2.34
CA MET A 200 8.45 12.34 3.11
C MET A 200 9.14 11.02 2.80
N LYS A 201 9.32 10.69 1.53
CA LYS A 201 9.95 9.45 1.09
C LYS A 201 11.37 9.26 1.62
N LYS A 202 12.15 10.35 1.68
CA LYS A 202 13.58 10.31 2.09
C LYS A 202 13.81 10.59 3.57
N GLY A 203 12.92 11.34 4.21
CA GLY A 203 13.15 11.88 5.54
C GLY A 203 12.32 11.23 6.66
N CYS A 204 11.30 10.42 6.32
CA CYS A 204 10.55 9.71 7.35
C CYS A 204 11.38 8.57 7.97
N LEU A 205 11.26 8.41 9.28
CA LEU A 205 12.00 7.38 10.03
C LEU A 205 11.37 5.99 9.92
N CYS A 206 10.12 5.88 9.52
CA CYS A 206 9.38 4.63 9.42
C CYS A 206 8.69 4.48 8.06
N ALA A 207 8.28 3.25 7.76
CA ALA A 207 7.60 2.93 6.51
C ALA A 207 6.21 3.58 6.39
N LEU A 208 5.50 3.88 7.49
CA LEU A 208 4.15 4.46 7.42
C LEU A 208 4.16 5.72 6.54
N CYS A 209 4.78 6.79 7.00
CA CYS A 209 4.76 8.05 6.26
C CYS A 209 5.77 8.08 5.08
N GLY A 210 6.81 7.24 5.13
CA GLY A 210 7.79 7.12 4.04
C GLY A 210 7.28 6.38 2.79
N ALA A 211 6.25 5.54 2.93
CA ALA A 211 5.65 4.80 1.82
C ALA A 211 4.44 5.51 1.20
N ILE A 212 3.73 6.38 1.91
CA ILE A 212 2.59 7.16 1.39
C ILE A 212 2.88 7.87 0.05
N PRO A 213 4.07 8.41 -0.21
CA PRO A 213 4.39 8.99 -1.51
C PRO A 213 4.24 8.00 -2.68
N THR A 214 4.42 6.70 -2.47
CA THR A 214 4.36 5.71 -3.56
C THR A 214 3.00 5.66 -4.25
N PRO A 215 1.86 5.40 -3.57
CA PRO A 215 0.56 5.42 -4.22
C PRO A 215 0.21 6.77 -4.81
N ILE A 216 0.58 7.88 -4.17
CA ILE A 216 0.31 9.23 -4.68
C ILE A 216 1.09 9.49 -5.98
N MET A 217 2.38 9.11 -6.03
CA MET A 217 3.18 9.21 -7.25
C MET A 217 2.64 8.31 -8.37
N ASN A 218 2.13 7.13 -8.06
CA ASN A 218 1.45 6.28 -9.04
C ASN A 218 0.22 7.00 -9.61
N ILE A 219 -0.61 7.61 -8.76
CA ILE A 219 -1.79 8.35 -9.18
C ILE A 219 -1.39 9.53 -10.09
N LEU A 220 -0.42 10.34 -9.69
CA LEU A 220 0.07 11.45 -10.50
C LEU A 220 0.60 11.00 -11.86
N LYS A 221 1.30 9.86 -11.91
CA LYS A 221 1.87 9.30 -13.14
C LYS A 221 0.80 8.80 -14.12
N TYR A 222 -0.18 8.06 -13.62
CA TYR A 222 -1.13 7.34 -14.47
C TYR A 222 -2.46 8.06 -14.65
N PHE A 223 -2.83 8.93 -13.72
CA PHE A 223 -4.11 9.64 -13.68
C PHE A 223 -3.94 11.17 -13.60
N GLY A 224 -2.75 11.68 -13.85
CA GLY A 224 -2.48 13.13 -13.84
C GLY A 224 -3.34 13.91 -14.81
N ASP A 225 -3.76 13.30 -15.92
CA ASP A 225 -4.67 13.92 -16.90
C ASP A 225 -6.07 14.17 -16.35
N GLU A 226 -6.57 13.30 -15.47
CA GLU A 226 -7.84 13.47 -14.76
C GLU A 226 -7.82 14.71 -13.85
N MET A 227 -6.65 15.02 -13.30
CA MET A 227 -6.46 16.12 -12.33
C MET A 227 -5.89 17.40 -12.95
N LYS A 228 -5.92 17.56 -14.28
CA LYS A 228 -5.38 18.77 -14.96
C LYS A 228 -5.95 20.10 -14.47
N ASN A 229 -7.23 20.09 -14.08
CA ASN A 229 -7.91 21.27 -13.58
C ASN A 229 -7.59 21.56 -12.11
N ASP A 230 -7.14 20.58 -11.37
CA ASP A 230 -6.88 20.61 -9.93
C ASP A 230 -5.42 20.97 -9.62
N ILE A 231 -4.53 20.70 -10.57
CA ILE A 231 -3.09 20.86 -10.41
C ILE A 231 -2.58 22.03 -11.26
N LEU A 232 -1.86 22.95 -10.62
CA LEU A 232 -1.11 23.99 -11.29
C LEU A 232 0.23 23.39 -11.77
N LYS A 233 0.45 23.38 -13.09
CA LYS A 233 1.77 23.09 -13.65
C LYS A 233 2.62 24.34 -13.46
N ASP A 234 3.88 24.13 -13.09
CA ASP A 234 4.87 25.20 -13.09
C ASP A 234 5.06 25.69 -14.52
N ASN A 235 4.96 27.03 -14.71
CA ASN A 235 5.32 27.70 -15.95
C ASN A 235 6.85 27.68 -16.14
#